data_6684e938c1a84379f2702046768b0c27
#
_entry.id   6684e938c1a84379f2702046768b0c27
#
_cell.length_a   1.000
_cell.length_b   1.000
_cell.length_c   1.000
_cell.angle_alpha   90.00
_cell.angle_beta   90.00
_cell.angle_gamma   90.00
#
_symmetry.space_group_name_H-M   'P 1'
#
loop_
_entity.id
_entity.type
_entity.pdbx_description
1 polymer ?
#
loop_
_entity_poly.entity_id
_entity_poly.type
_entity_poly.pdbx_seq_one_letter_code
_entity_poly.pdbx_strand_id
1 'polypeptide(L)'
;QMAVYQEMYDKGWLNYTNTVYRSESGVYGKLSQLINTYDPATGQFAVLNTPEGRNAYLRQAEFRNTDWFKELFRNSIQHSHSASISSGSEKGSYYASVGAMVDPGWSIQSKVNRYTLLVNTTQHILKDKLTLNLIGNASYREQRAPGSLSSEVDPVFGTVKRDFDINPYSYALRSSRTLDPDEFYTRNYTPFNIKDELSKNYMDLNVSDVKFQAELKWKITPKVEVSA
;
A
#
# COMPACT_ATOMS: atom_id res chain seq x y z
N GLN A 1 16.26 -29.31 2.18
CA GLN A 1 14.79 -29.27 2.34
C GLN A 1 14.12 -29.93 1.14
N MET A 2 14.46 -29.55 -0.10
CA MET A 2 13.88 -30.13 -1.31
C MET A 2 14.11 -31.63 -1.43
N ALA A 3 15.31 -32.14 -1.11
CA ALA A 3 15.63 -33.57 -1.09
C ALA A 3 14.76 -34.38 -0.09
N VAL A 4 14.50 -33.81 1.08
CA VAL A 4 13.62 -34.45 2.10
C VAL A 4 12.21 -34.62 1.56
N TYR A 5 11.71 -33.61 0.91
CA TYR A 5 10.36 -33.68 0.34
C TYR A 5 10.29 -34.66 -0.84
N GLN A 6 11.33 -34.72 -1.70
CA GLN A 6 11.37 -35.71 -2.75
C GLN A 6 11.36 -37.14 -2.17
N GLU A 7 12.12 -37.39 -1.09
CA GLU A 7 12.11 -38.67 -0.37
C GLU A 7 10.71 -38.97 0.20
N MET A 8 10.06 -37.98 0.80
CA MET A 8 8.70 -38.15 1.33
C MET A 8 7.69 -38.49 0.24
N TYR A 9 7.86 -37.89 -0.95
CA TYR A 9 7.04 -38.20 -2.11
C TYR A 9 7.27 -39.64 -2.59
N ASP A 10 8.52 -40.04 -2.80
CA ASP A 10 8.91 -41.36 -3.29
C ASP A 10 8.46 -42.49 -2.34
N LYS A 11 8.40 -42.20 -1.03
CA LYS A 11 7.86 -43.09 -0.01
C LYS A 11 6.33 -43.06 0.11
N GLY A 12 5.64 -42.22 -0.65
CA GLY A 12 4.19 -42.06 -0.60
C GLY A 12 3.66 -41.38 0.69
N TRP A 13 4.53 -40.74 1.47
CA TRP A 13 4.15 -40.08 2.72
C TRP A 13 3.50 -38.69 2.48
N LEU A 14 3.73 -38.10 1.30
CA LEU A 14 3.09 -36.87 0.90
C LEU A 14 1.95 -37.16 -0.06
N ASN A 15 0.74 -36.88 0.39
CA ASN A 15 -0.42 -36.84 -0.48
C ASN A 15 -0.55 -35.41 -1.06
N TYR A 16 -0.10 -35.21 -2.29
CA TYR A 16 -0.13 -33.93 -2.97
C TYR A 16 -1.54 -33.37 -3.13
N THR A 17 -2.53 -34.21 -3.32
CA THR A 17 -3.94 -33.81 -3.41
C THR A 17 -4.40 -33.09 -2.15
N ASN A 18 -4.00 -33.58 -0.98
CA ASN A 18 -4.33 -32.95 0.30
C ASN A 18 -3.48 -31.72 0.58
N THR A 19 -2.27 -31.63 -0.01
CA THR A 19 -1.37 -30.49 0.19
C THR A 19 -1.76 -29.31 -0.70
N VAL A 20 -2.28 -29.56 -1.90
CA VAL A 20 -2.78 -28.51 -2.80
C VAL A 20 -3.98 -27.78 -2.21
N TYR A 21 -4.80 -28.46 -1.43
CA TYR A 21 -5.99 -27.89 -0.79
C TYR A 21 -5.68 -27.27 0.58
N ARG A 22 -4.45 -27.34 1.08
CA ARG A 22 -4.07 -26.67 2.32
C ARG A 22 -3.76 -25.19 2.07
N SER A 23 -3.80 -24.42 3.14
CA SER A 23 -3.68 -22.96 3.10
C SER A 23 -2.39 -22.45 2.44
N GLU A 24 -1.30 -23.23 2.46
CA GLU A 24 -0.03 -22.84 1.85
C GLU A 24 0.66 -24.07 1.24
N SER A 25 0.67 -24.13 -0.08
CA SER A 25 1.26 -25.29 -0.77
C SER A 25 2.71 -25.06 -1.25
N GLY A 26 3.13 -23.78 -1.38
CA GLY A 26 4.48 -23.40 -1.77
C GLY A 26 4.97 -24.09 -3.06
N VAL A 27 6.27 -24.34 -3.13
CA VAL A 27 6.93 -24.96 -4.30
C VAL A 27 6.37 -26.37 -4.59
N TYR A 28 5.99 -27.12 -3.56
CA TYR A 28 5.45 -28.47 -3.75
C TYR A 28 4.07 -28.50 -4.35
N GLY A 29 3.19 -27.64 -3.88
CA GLY A 29 1.88 -27.48 -4.47
C GLY A 29 1.98 -27.05 -5.92
N LYS A 30 2.92 -26.17 -6.23
CA LYS A 30 3.19 -25.74 -7.61
C LYS A 30 3.71 -26.90 -8.45
N LEU A 31 4.67 -27.69 -7.94
CA LEU A 31 5.14 -28.89 -8.63
C LEU A 31 4.00 -29.86 -8.91
N SER A 32 3.13 -30.12 -7.94
CA SER A 32 1.95 -30.99 -8.12
C SER A 32 1.01 -30.49 -9.19
N GLN A 33 0.83 -29.18 -9.31
CA GLN A 33 0.06 -28.60 -10.41
C GLN A 33 0.76 -28.80 -11.76
N LEU A 34 2.05 -28.51 -11.85
CA LEU A 34 2.80 -28.57 -13.09
C LEU A 34 2.94 -29.96 -13.68
N ILE A 35 3.10 -31.01 -12.86
CA ILE A 35 3.12 -32.39 -13.33
C ILE A 35 1.77 -32.89 -13.84
N ASN A 36 0.68 -32.19 -13.54
CA ASN A 36 -0.68 -32.47 -13.98
C ASN A 36 -1.18 -31.47 -15.05
N THR A 37 -0.38 -30.46 -15.38
CA THR A 37 -0.73 -29.46 -16.38
C THR A 37 -0.19 -29.90 -17.74
N TYR A 38 -1.09 -30.30 -18.65
CA TYR A 38 -0.77 -30.68 -20.01
C TYR A 38 -0.87 -29.45 -20.92
N ASP A 39 0.16 -29.21 -21.71
CA ASP A 39 0.18 -28.17 -22.74
C ASP A 39 -0.13 -28.79 -24.12
N PRO A 40 -1.32 -28.54 -24.69
CA PRO A 40 -1.69 -29.09 -25.97
C PRO A 40 -0.85 -28.53 -27.13
N ALA A 41 -0.22 -27.38 -27.00
CA ALA A 41 0.61 -26.78 -28.03
C ALA A 41 1.96 -27.50 -28.18
N THR A 42 2.53 -27.94 -27.07
CA THR A 42 3.82 -28.69 -27.07
C THR A 42 3.62 -30.19 -27.01
N GLY A 43 2.42 -30.68 -26.68
CA GLY A 43 2.14 -32.08 -26.47
C GLY A 43 2.79 -32.69 -25.23
N GLN A 44 3.20 -31.87 -24.28
CA GLN A 44 3.93 -32.30 -23.08
C GLN A 44 3.28 -31.76 -21.80
N PHE A 45 3.59 -32.39 -20.67
CA PHE A 45 3.31 -31.82 -19.36
C PHE A 45 4.31 -30.70 -19.04
N ALA A 46 3.88 -29.69 -18.32
CA ALA A 46 4.71 -28.54 -17.93
C ALA A 46 5.97 -28.97 -17.14
N VAL A 47 5.85 -30.02 -16.33
CA VAL A 47 6.97 -30.74 -15.73
C VAL A 47 6.72 -32.25 -15.89
N LEU A 48 7.71 -32.98 -16.38
CA LEU A 48 7.62 -34.44 -16.49
C LEU A 48 7.54 -35.07 -15.10
N ASN A 49 6.55 -35.94 -14.89
CA ASN A 49 6.39 -36.66 -13.62
C ASN A 49 7.36 -37.85 -13.53
N THR A 50 8.66 -37.58 -13.73
CA THR A 50 9.75 -38.51 -13.49
C THR A 50 10.62 -37.99 -12.35
N PRO A 51 11.43 -38.84 -11.69
CA PRO A 51 12.37 -38.39 -10.68
C PRO A 51 13.28 -37.24 -11.18
N GLU A 52 13.78 -37.36 -12.40
CA GLU A 52 14.67 -36.36 -13.03
C GLU A 52 13.93 -35.03 -13.27
N GLY A 53 12.71 -35.08 -13.83
CA GLY A 53 11.89 -33.89 -14.09
C GLY A 53 11.53 -33.15 -12.80
N ARG A 54 11.05 -33.87 -11.78
CA ARG A 54 10.75 -33.32 -10.46
C ARG A 54 11.98 -32.72 -9.78
N ASN A 55 13.11 -33.44 -9.81
CA ASN A 55 14.36 -32.99 -9.23
C ASN A 55 14.92 -31.74 -9.95
N ALA A 56 14.79 -31.65 -11.28
CA ALA A 56 15.20 -30.47 -12.02
C ALA A 56 14.42 -29.22 -11.59
N TYR A 57 13.09 -29.32 -11.46
CA TYR A 57 12.26 -28.24 -10.95
C TYR A 57 12.58 -27.85 -9.52
N LEU A 58 12.71 -28.84 -8.63
CA LEU A 58 13.01 -28.61 -7.21
C LEU A 58 14.41 -27.99 -7.01
N ARG A 59 15.39 -28.34 -7.84
CA ARG A 59 16.71 -27.71 -7.82
C ARG A 59 16.64 -26.23 -8.18
N GLN A 60 15.88 -25.85 -9.19
CA GLN A 60 15.70 -24.44 -9.52
C GLN A 60 15.14 -23.67 -8.31
N ALA A 61 14.13 -24.21 -7.64
CA ALA A 61 13.58 -23.61 -6.45
C ALA A 61 14.57 -23.57 -5.27
N GLU A 62 15.39 -24.61 -5.10
CA GLU A 62 16.38 -24.67 -4.03
C GLU A 62 17.47 -23.62 -4.17
N PHE A 63 17.94 -23.36 -5.39
CA PHE A 63 18.95 -22.34 -5.66
C PHE A 63 18.37 -20.91 -5.78
N ARG A 64 17.06 -20.77 -5.83
CA ARG A 64 16.42 -19.47 -5.80
C ARG A 64 16.63 -18.83 -4.43
N ASN A 65 17.02 -17.56 -4.42
CA ASN A 65 17.24 -16.79 -3.19
C ASN A 65 16.49 -15.46 -3.30
N THR A 66 15.17 -15.56 -3.35
CA THR A 66 14.30 -14.38 -3.47
C THR A 66 14.46 -13.48 -2.25
N ASP A 67 14.81 -12.25 -2.50
CA ASP A 67 14.87 -11.19 -1.49
C ASP A 67 13.53 -10.44 -1.48
N TRP A 68 12.60 -10.90 -0.67
CA TRP A 68 11.26 -10.34 -0.58
C TRP A 68 11.25 -8.86 -0.19
N PHE A 69 12.25 -8.38 0.55
CA PHE A 69 12.35 -6.95 0.84
C PHE A 69 12.67 -6.14 -0.41
N LYS A 70 13.54 -6.62 -1.28
CA LYS A 70 13.79 -5.98 -2.58
C LYS A 70 12.59 -6.02 -3.51
N GLU A 71 11.82 -7.12 -3.48
CA GLU A 71 10.63 -7.28 -4.33
C GLU A 71 9.47 -6.39 -3.91
N LEU A 72 9.31 -6.12 -2.61
CA LEU A 72 8.12 -5.46 -2.06
C LEU A 72 8.38 -4.05 -1.55
N PHE A 73 9.64 -3.66 -1.42
CA PHE A 73 10.03 -2.36 -0.89
C PHE A 73 11.03 -1.67 -1.80
N ARG A 74 11.07 -0.37 -1.69
CA ARG A 74 11.99 0.49 -2.44
C ARG A 74 12.60 1.54 -1.54
N ASN A 75 13.77 2.03 -1.91
CA ASN A 75 14.30 3.23 -1.29
C ASN A 75 13.40 4.40 -1.63
N SER A 76 12.95 5.10 -0.61
CA SER A 76 12.06 6.24 -0.72
C SER A 76 12.71 7.46 -0.10
N ILE A 77 12.63 8.59 -0.80
CA ILE A 77 13.07 9.89 -0.30
C ILE A 77 11.84 10.78 -0.22
N GLN A 78 11.42 11.08 0.98
CA GLN A 78 10.41 12.10 1.22
C GLN A 78 11.05 13.48 1.09
N HIS A 79 10.39 14.36 0.39
CA HIS A 79 10.81 15.75 0.28
C HIS A 79 9.62 16.69 0.43
N SER A 80 9.90 17.88 0.96
CA SER A 80 8.92 18.95 1.10
C SER A 80 9.51 20.27 0.67
N HIS A 81 8.68 21.08 0.02
CA HIS A 81 9.01 22.40 -0.43
C HIS A 81 7.96 23.37 0.08
N SER A 82 8.39 24.55 0.51
CA SER A 82 7.46 25.61 0.88
C SER A 82 8.00 26.96 0.43
N ALA A 83 7.09 27.84 0.06
CA ALA A 83 7.39 29.22 -0.22
C ALA A 83 6.38 30.09 0.51
N SER A 84 6.83 31.22 1.04
CA SER A 84 5.97 32.17 1.71
C SER A 84 6.34 33.60 1.35
N ILE A 85 5.36 34.47 1.39
CA ILE A 85 5.52 35.89 1.23
C ILE A 85 4.78 36.59 2.37
N SER A 86 5.38 37.63 2.91
CA SER A 86 4.75 38.49 3.90
C SER A 86 4.99 39.95 3.55
N SER A 87 4.02 40.78 3.84
CA SER A 87 4.12 42.22 3.70
C SER A 87 3.28 42.86 4.79
N GLY A 88 3.70 44.04 5.26
CA GLY A 88 2.98 44.78 6.28
C GLY A 88 3.13 46.28 6.14
N SER A 89 2.13 47.01 6.60
CA SER A 89 2.09 48.46 6.71
C SER A 89 1.29 48.83 7.95
N GLU A 90 1.23 50.12 8.25
CA GLU A 90 0.35 50.63 9.34
C GLU A 90 -1.14 50.29 9.10
N LYS A 91 -1.53 50.07 7.84
CA LYS A 91 -2.94 49.78 7.47
C LYS A 91 -3.28 48.28 7.46
N GLY A 92 -2.28 47.40 7.60
CA GLY A 92 -2.51 45.96 7.63
C GLY A 92 -1.32 45.12 7.25
N SER A 93 -1.49 43.82 7.34
CA SER A 93 -0.47 42.83 7.02
C SER A 93 -1.05 41.72 6.19
N TYR A 94 -0.18 41.06 5.41
CA TYR A 94 -0.49 39.92 4.58
C TYR A 94 0.55 38.87 4.79
N TYR A 95 0.12 37.63 4.89
CA TYR A 95 0.96 36.46 4.84
C TYR A 95 0.32 35.43 3.93
N ALA A 96 1.08 34.90 2.99
CA ALA A 96 0.64 33.77 2.17
C ALA A 96 1.75 32.74 2.10
N SER A 97 1.41 31.47 2.20
CA SER A 97 2.34 30.39 2.01
C SER A 97 1.73 29.24 1.22
N VAL A 98 2.57 28.62 0.42
CA VAL A 98 2.24 27.38 -0.30
C VAL A 98 3.25 26.33 0.11
N GLY A 99 2.77 25.09 0.22
CA GLY A 99 3.62 23.94 0.55
C GLY A 99 3.25 22.74 -0.30
N ALA A 100 4.26 21.95 -0.63
CA ALA A 100 4.11 20.65 -1.29
C ALA A 100 4.99 19.64 -0.58
N MET A 101 4.40 18.50 -0.20
CA MET A 101 5.09 17.34 0.34
C MET A 101 4.84 16.16 -0.58
N VAL A 102 5.90 15.48 -0.98
CA VAL A 102 5.87 14.28 -1.80
C VAL A 102 6.58 13.16 -1.04
N ASP A 103 5.84 12.13 -0.74
CA ASP A 103 6.33 10.90 -0.14
C ASP A 103 5.98 9.74 -1.07
N PRO A 104 6.95 9.20 -1.82
CA PRO A 104 6.70 8.04 -2.69
C PRO A 104 6.34 6.76 -1.92
N GLY A 105 6.55 6.75 -0.60
CA GLY A 105 6.40 5.56 0.24
C GLY A 105 7.49 4.51 0.00
N TRP A 106 7.77 3.73 1.00
CA TRP A 106 8.79 2.67 0.99
C TRP A 106 8.27 1.30 0.49
N SER A 107 6.96 1.05 0.59
CA SER A 107 6.31 -0.12 0.01
C SER A 107 5.89 0.17 -1.43
N ILE A 108 5.95 -0.83 -2.31
CA ILE A 108 5.32 -0.73 -3.63
C ILE A 108 3.84 -0.40 -3.44
N GLN A 109 3.26 0.39 -4.36
CA GLN A 109 1.85 0.83 -4.28
C GLN A 109 1.53 1.70 -3.06
N SER A 110 2.51 2.36 -2.43
CA SER A 110 2.25 3.39 -1.43
C SER A 110 2.78 4.74 -1.88
N LYS A 111 2.02 5.80 -1.68
CA LYS A 111 2.43 7.19 -1.89
C LYS A 111 1.55 8.13 -1.09
N VAL A 112 2.10 9.27 -0.69
CA VAL A 112 1.35 10.40 -0.13
C VAL A 112 1.87 11.69 -0.74
N ASN A 113 0.99 12.43 -1.39
CA ASN A 113 1.25 13.80 -1.83
C ASN A 113 0.33 14.73 -1.07
N ARG A 114 0.86 15.83 -0.55
CA ARG A 114 0.07 16.83 0.16
C ARG A 114 0.46 18.23 -0.30
N TYR A 115 -0.54 18.99 -0.67
CA TYR A 115 -0.43 20.39 -1.05
C TYR A 115 -1.18 21.24 -0.03
N THR A 116 -0.59 22.35 0.36
CA THR A 116 -1.16 23.27 1.35
C THR A 116 -1.10 24.71 0.85
N LEU A 117 -2.13 25.46 1.16
CA LEU A 117 -2.21 26.90 0.95
C LEU A 117 -2.67 27.53 2.26
N LEU A 118 -1.98 28.55 2.70
CA LEU A 118 -2.38 29.39 3.83
C LEU A 118 -2.33 30.86 3.39
N VAL A 119 -3.40 31.57 3.67
CA VAL A 119 -3.48 33.02 3.49
C VAL A 119 -3.99 33.61 4.80
N ASN A 120 -3.27 34.57 5.31
CA ASN A 120 -3.67 35.34 6.49
C ASN A 120 -3.53 36.83 6.18
N THR A 121 -4.57 37.61 6.43
CA THR A 121 -4.54 39.05 6.24
C THR A 121 -5.22 39.74 7.42
N THR A 122 -4.58 40.80 7.88
CA THR A 122 -5.14 41.70 8.87
C THR A 122 -5.25 43.08 8.25
N GLN A 123 -6.43 43.71 8.36
CA GLN A 123 -6.70 45.03 7.84
C GLN A 123 -7.17 45.94 8.98
N HIS A 124 -6.51 47.09 9.12
CA HIS A 124 -6.89 48.15 10.03
C HIS A 124 -7.69 49.21 9.25
N ILE A 125 -8.94 49.36 9.63
CA ILE A 125 -9.92 50.21 8.95
C ILE A 125 -10.39 51.32 9.91
N LEU A 126 -10.80 52.47 9.41
CA LEU A 126 -11.34 53.58 10.22
C LEU A 126 -10.37 54.06 11.33
N LYS A 127 -9.10 54.27 11.00
CA LYS A 127 -8.08 54.73 11.95
C LYS A 127 -7.99 53.78 13.18
N ASP A 128 -7.83 52.49 12.95
CA ASP A 128 -7.73 51.38 13.91
C ASP A 128 -8.96 51.14 14.79
N LYS A 129 -10.09 51.77 14.46
CA LYS A 129 -11.35 51.46 15.14
C LYS A 129 -11.92 50.12 14.73
N LEU A 130 -11.59 49.65 13.54
CA LEU A 130 -12.07 48.39 13.01
C LEU A 130 -10.89 47.58 12.50
N THR A 131 -10.75 46.35 13.00
CA THR A 131 -9.74 45.37 12.55
C THR A 131 -10.47 44.17 11.95
N LEU A 132 -10.12 43.82 10.73
CA LEU A 132 -10.60 42.62 10.05
C LEU A 132 -9.44 41.63 9.90
N ASN A 133 -9.60 40.46 10.46
CA ASN A 133 -8.70 39.34 10.27
C ASN A 133 -9.37 38.29 9.37
N LEU A 134 -8.70 37.90 8.29
CA LEU A 134 -9.15 36.85 7.40
C LEU A 134 -8.07 35.76 7.34
N ILE A 135 -8.46 34.52 7.61
CA ILE A 135 -7.58 33.36 7.53
C ILE A 135 -8.22 32.35 6.59
N GLY A 136 -7.53 32.04 5.50
CA GLY A 136 -7.86 30.98 4.58
C GLY A 136 -6.83 29.88 4.66
N ASN A 137 -7.27 28.64 4.82
CA ASN A 137 -6.43 27.47 4.82
C ASN A 137 -7.05 26.43 3.88
N ALA A 138 -6.26 25.92 2.95
CA ALA A 138 -6.67 24.85 2.07
C ALA A 138 -5.59 23.76 2.05
N SER A 139 -6.00 22.52 2.09
CA SER A 139 -5.11 21.39 1.88
C SER A 139 -5.73 20.37 0.95
N TYR A 140 -4.90 19.77 0.11
CA TYR A 140 -5.25 18.64 -0.73
C TYR A 140 -4.25 17.52 -0.52
N ARG A 141 -4.73 16.33 -0.22
CA ARG A 141 -3.92 15.14 -0.01
C ARG A 141 -4.38 14.01 -0.91
N GLU A 142 -3.47 13.49 -1.71
CA GLU A 142 -3.59 12.24 -2.42
C GLU A 142 -2.81 11.16 -1.68
N GLN A 143 -3.45 10.09 -1.36
CA GLN A 143 -2.80 8.95 -0.71
C GLN A 143 -3.18 7.67 -1.43
N ARG A 144 -2.19 6.85 -1.75
CA ARG A 144 -2.37 5.46 -2.13
C ARG A 144 -1.80 4.56 -1.05
N ALA A 145 -2.53 3.53 -0.69
CA ALA A 145 -2.10 2.52 0.26
C ALA A 145 -2.53 1.13 -0.24
N PRO A 146 -1.79 0.07 0.14
CA PRO A 146 -2.28 -1.30 -0.07
C PRO A 146 -3.67 -1.44 0.54
N GLY A 147 -4.59 -2.05 -0.21
CA GLY A 147 -5.93 -2.34 0.29
C GLY A 147 -5.87 -3.39 1.40
N SER A 148 -6.71 -3.26 2.40
CA SER A 148 -6.95 -4.34 3.34
C SER A 148 -8.08 -5.22 2.77
N LEU A 149 -7.76 -6.46 2.41
CA LEU A 149 -8.77 -7.45 2.07
C LEU A 149 -9.25 -8.14 3.36
N SER A 150 -9.94 -7.42 4.20
CA SER A 150 -10.76 -8.03 5.22
C SER A 150 -12.21 -8.07 4.72
N SER A 151 -12.60 -9.14 4.07
CA SER A 151 -14.00 -9.46 3.90
C SER A 151 -14.38 -10.47 4.96
N GLU A 152 -15.26 -10.12 5.87
CA GLU A 152 -15.79 -11.03 6.85
C GLU A 152 -16.88 -11.87 6.19
N VAL A 153 -16.75 -13.22 6.30
CA VAL A 153 -17.80 -14.10 5.83
C VAL A 153 -18.76 -14.32 6.95
N ASP A 154 -19.97 -13.94 6.72
CA ASP A 154 -21.07 -14.46 7.49
C ASP A 154 -21.54 -15.77 6.82
N PRO A 155 -21.38 -16.93 7.50
CA PRO A 155 -21.83 -18.20 6.94
C PRO A 155 -23.36 -18.27 6.78
N VAL A 156 -24.11 -17.41 7.43
CA VAL A 156 -25.57 -17.31 7.31
C VAL A 156 -25.97 -16.59 6.03
N PHE A 157 -25.19 -15.58 5.63
CA PHE A 157 -25.46 -14.77 4.43
C PHE A 157 -24.57 -15.08 3.23
N GLY A 158 -23.68 -16.08 3.34
CA GLY A 158 -22.86 -16.54 2.21
C GLY A 158 -21.73 -15.58 1.79
N THR A 159 -21.38 -14.62 2.65
CA THR A 159 -20.23 -13.76 2.39
C THR A 159 -18.94 -14.45 2.82
N VAL A 160 -17.92 -14.52 1.96
CA VAL A 160 -16.67 -15.24 2.19
C VAL A 160 -15.59 -14.31 2.76
N LYS A 161 -15.11 -14.57 3.98
CA LYS A 161 -13.93 -13.92 4.57
C LYS A 161 -12.67 -14.46 3.90
N ARG A 162 -12.04 -13.64 3.07
CA ARG A 162 -10.66 -13.91 2.66
C ARG A 162 -9.72 -13.37 3.72
N ASP A 163 -9.20 -14.24 4.55
CA ASP A 163 -8.17 -13.90 5.54
C ASP A 163 -6.80 -13.88 4.86
N PHE A 164 -6.62 -12.97 3.90
CA PHE A 164 -5.32 -12.71 3.32
C PHE A 164 -4.71 -11.51 4.03
N ASP A 165 -3.64 -11.76 4.77
CA ASP A 165 -2.74 -10.71 5.17
C ASP A 165 -1.94 -10.28 3.94
N ILE A 166 -2.37 -9.20 3.28
CA ILE A 166 -1.64 -8.55 2.19
C ILE A 166 -0.65 -7.49 2.70
N ASN A 167 -0.31 -7.53 3.98
CA ASN A 167 0.73 -6.69 4.53
C ASN A 167 2.09 -7.11 3.94
N PRO A 168 2.72 -6.24 3.10
CA PRO A 168 3.97 -6.60 2.43
C PRO A 168 5.11 -6.90 3.41
N TYR A 169 5.13 -6.24 4.56
CA TYR A 169 6.17 -6.46 5.58
C TYR A 169 6.03 -7.85 6.23
N SER A 170 4.83 -8.21 6.64
CA SER A 170 4.55 -9.54 7.19
C SER A 170 4.85 -10.63 6.18
N TYR A 171 4.49 -10.41 4.91
CA TYR A 171 4.77 -11.34 3.83
C TYR A 171 6.28 -11.50 3.60
N ALA A 172 7.04 -10.41 3.53
CA ALA A 172 8.49 -10.46 3.35
C ALA A 172 9.22 -11.22 4.47
N LEU A 173 8.75 -11.09 5.71
CA LEU A 173 9.33 -11.79 6.86
C LEU A 173 9.04 -13.30 6.89
N ARG A 174 7.89 -13.72 6.38
CA ARG A 174 7.40 -15.11 6.53
C ARG A 174 7.54 -15.95 5.28
N SER A 175 7.68 -15.31 4.11
CA SER A 175 7.72 -16.05 2.84
C SER A 175 9.05 -16.74 2.62
N SER A 176 8.97 -17.94 2.07
CA SER A 176 10.17 -18.71 1.71
C SER A 176 10.92 -18.02 0.57
N ARG A 177 12.24 -18.01 0.66
CA ARG A 177 13.11 -17.51 -0.42
C ARG A 177 13.16 -18.43 -1.64
N THR A 178 12.59 -19.62 -1.54
CA THR A 178 12.49 -20.56 -2.67
C THR A 178 11.34 -20.26 -3.60
N LEU A 179 10.40 -19.37 -3.21
CA LEU A 179 9.28 -18.95 -4.04
C LEU A 179 9.74 -17.94 -5.10
N ASP A 180 9.14 -18.05 -6.28
CA ASP A 180 9.32 -17.07 -7.35
C ASP A 180 8.37 -15.90 -7.15
N PRO A 181 8.83 -14.63 -7.17
CA PRO A 181 7.98 -13.47 -6.95
C PRO A 181 6.96 -13.24 -8.06
N ASP A 182 7.18 -13.80 -9.24
CA ASP A 182 6.31 -13.63 -10.40
C ASP A 182 5.35 -14.81 -10.62
N GLU A 183 5.45 -15.87 -9.81
CA GLU A 183 4.61 -17.05 -9.88
C GLU A 183 3.44 -17.01 -8.88
N PHE A 184 2.34 -17.64 -9.26
CA PHE A 184 1.20 -17.87 -8.37
C PHE A 184 1.37 -19.19 -7.62
N TYR A 185 1.17 -19.14 -6.31
CA TYR A 185 1.15 -20.29 -5.42
C TYR A 185 -0.20 -20.38 -4.73
N THR A 186 -0.59 -21.59 -4.31
CA THR A 186 -1.84 -21.75 -3.57
C THR A 186 -1.68 -21.19 -2.16
N ARG A 187 -2.58 -20.28 -1.80
CA ARG A 187 -2.74 -19.74 -0.45
C ARG A 187 -4.22 -19.67 -0.13
N ASN A 188 -4.63 -20.18 1.02
CA ASN A 188 -6.04 -20.26 1.41
C ASN A 188 -6.94 -20.80 0.29
N TYR A 189 -6.51 -21.92 -0.32
CA TYR A 189 -7.22 -22.62 -1.40
C TYR A 189 -7.34 -21.86 -2.73
N THR A 190 -6.69 -20.71 -2.90
CA THR A 190 -6.73 -19.92 -4.14
C THR A 190 -5.34 -19.61 -4.66
N PRO A 191 -5.18 -19.41 -5.99
CA PRO A 191 -3.95 -18.86 -6.52
C PRO A 191 -3.69 -17.46 -5.95
N PHE A 192 -2.49 -17.24 -5.45
CA PHE A 192 -2.07 -16.02 -4.81
C PHE A 192 -0.67 -15.60 -5.26
N ASN A 193 -0.52 -14.34 -5.61
CA ASN A 193 0.76 -13.68 -5.83
C ASN A 193 0.70 -12.30 -5.16
N ILE A 194 1.59 -12.01 -4.23
CA ILE A 194 1.56 -10.76 -3.45
C ILE A 194 1.75 -9.52 -4.34
N LYS A 195 2.57 -9.58 -5.39
CA LYS A 195 2.80 -8.45 -6.32
C LYS A 195 1.54 -8.17 -7.13
N ASP A 196 0.88 -9.22 -7.61
CA ASP A 196 -0.37 -9.11 -8.34
C ASP A 196 -1.47 -8.53 -7.43
N GLU A 197 -1.60 -9.02 -6.21
CA GLU A 197 -2.55 -8.49 -5.22
C GLU A 197 -2.29 -7.02 -4.92
N LEU A 198 -1.06 -6.63 -4.62
CA LEU A 198 -0.71 -5.23 -4.36
C LEU A 198 -0.95 -4.33 -5.57
N SER A 199 -0.83 -4.86 -6.79
CA SER A 199 -1.07 -4.09 -8.00
C SER A 199 -2.55 -3.82 -8.27
N LYS A 200 -3.43 -4.72 -7.83
CA LYS A 200 -4.89 -4.69 -8.07
C LYS A 200 -5.68 -4.22 -6.86
N ASN A 201 -5.17 -4.49 -5.66
CA ASN A 201 -5.83 -4.19 -4.40
C ASN A 201 -5.15 -3.01 -3.70
N TYR A 202 -5.53 -1.82 -4.05
CA TYR A 202 -5.09 -0.59 -3.42
C TYR A 202 -6.27 0.33 -3.14
N MET A 203 -6.08 1.24 -2.22
CA MET A 203 -7.03 2.29 -1.88
C MET A 203 -6.43 3.62 -2.26
N ASP A 204 -7.12 4.37 -3.11
CA ASP A 204 -6.82 5.77 -3.38
C ASP A 204 -7.73 6.65 -2.52
N LEU A 205 -7.12 7.45 -1.68
CA LEU A 205 -7.80 8.40 -0.82
C LEU A 205 -7.42 9.82 -1.21
N ASN A 206 -8.41 10.60 -1.61
CA ASN A 206 -8.26 12.01 -1.93
C ASN A 206 -9.03 12.81 -0.88
N VAL A 207 -8.32 13.67 -0.16
CA VAL A 207 -8.90 14.50 0.89
C VAL A 207 -8.64 15.96 0.57
N SER A 208 -9.71 16.73 0.47
CA SER A 208 -9.67 18.18 0.37
C SER A 208 -10.23 18.80 1.64
N ASP A 209 -9.49 19.68 2.25
CA ASP A 209 -9.91 20.42 3.43
C ASP A 209 -9.76 21.93 3.10
N VAL A 210 -10.83 22.67 3.30
CA VAL A 210 -10.85 24.13 3.11
C VAL A 210 -11.49 24.77 4.32
N LYS A 211 -10.74 25.64 4.96
CA LYS A 211 -11.21 26.43 6.11
C LYS A 211 -11.08 27.89 5.81
N PHE A 212 -12.12 28.62 6.11
CA PHE A 212 -12.13 30.06 6.04
C PHE A 212 -12.63 30.61 7.36
N GLN A 213 -11.89 31.55 7.92
CA GLN A 213 -12.23 32.22 9.16
C GLN A 213 -12.15 33.74 8.93
N ALA A 214 -13.16 34.45 9.36
CA ALA A 214 -13.18 35.89 9.42
C ALA A 214 -13.42 36.32 10.87
N GLU A 215 -12.68 37.31 11.32
CA GLU A 215 -12.87 37.92 12.63
C GLU A 215 -12.92 39.42 12.44
N LEU A 216 -13.95 40.06 12.97
CA LEU A 216 -14.11 41.49 12.97
C LEU A 216 -14.03 41.99 14.41
N LYS A 217 -13.10 42.91 14.69
CA LYS A 217 -12.95 43.59 15.97
C LYS A 217 -13.29 45.04 15.81
N TRP A 218 -14.22 45.50 16.63
CA TRP A 218 -14.67 46.90 16.60
C TRP A 218 -14.44 47.56 17.95
N LYS A 219 -13.55 48.55 18.00
CA LYS A 219 -13.32 49.44 19.15
C LYS A 219 -14.35 50.56 19.13
N ILE A 220 -15.43 50.41 19.88
CA ILE A 220 -16.50 51.41 19.98
C ILE A 220 -15.97 52.62 20.80
N THR A 221 -15.27 52.34 21.90
CA THR A 221 -14.60 53.34 22.71
C THR A 221 -13.22 52.80 23.12
N PRO A 222 -12.34 53.64 23.70
CA PRO A 222 -11.04 53.14 24.22
C PRO A 222 -11.15 52.04 25.28
N LYS A 223 -12.33 51.84 25.86
CA LYS A 223 -12.57 50.86 26.94
C LYS A 223 -13.52 49.72 26.50
N VAL A 224 -14.14 49.80 25.33
CA VAL A 224 -15.11 48.84 24.85
C VAL A 224 -14.72 48.34 23.47
N GLU A 225 -14.49 47.06 23.36
CA GLU A 225 -14.22 46.36 22.12
C GLU A 225 -15.26 45.21 21.94
N VAL A 226 -15.76 45.04 20.76
CA VAL A 226 -16.66 43.97 20.37
C VAL A 226 -16.01 43.18 19.25
N SER A 227 -16.04 41.84 19.34
CA SER A 227 -15.57 40.94 18.27
C SER A 227 -16.65 39.95 17.87
N ALA A 228 -16.66 39.62 16.59
CA ALA A 228 -17.55 38.64 16.01
C ALA A 228 -16.77 37.75 15.04
#